data_73c0cf3f818b3976224bae9e41e7dd9e
#
_entry.id   73c0cf3f818b3976224bae9e41e7dd9e
#
_cell.length_a   1.000
_cell.length_b   1.000
_cell.length_c   1.000
_cell.angle_alpha   90.00
_cell.angle_beta   90.00
_cell.angle_gamma   90.00
#
_symmetry.space_group_name_H-M   'P 1'
#
loop_
_entity.id
_entity.type
_entity.pdbx_description
1 polymer ?
#
loop_
_entity_poly.entity_id
_entity_poly.type
_entity_poly.pdbx_seq_one_letter_code
_entity_poly.pdbx_strand_id
1 'polypeptide(L)'
;MGKRFGRVLAVLGTAAAMAAILWAGGRTLERSYVLWNGALLPRDAQSLTLSGKTMRRPEAFLRFADLRQLDARGTGMTASQYEWFRENLPDCHVLWDVPFQGQYYSAETKEITAEALTDADVDALQYLPRLKTLDLGRWGDYDRIRALKKQYPGLDLNYQVELAEQWWDGDSVALALENADVRELTERLDLLESLQSVLLTGTVPESAQLQALQQQYPAVFFLWKMDVLGMSLETDLTQLDLSGIFLRDVAELEGLLPYFPNLEQLKLNAGGLDQQELLAVAVRWPEIHFVYDLEFRDLVLSTDAEEIDLSNLAMTDTAQVEDILPAFHKLQKVVMCNCGIDSPRMDALNQKYEDIRFVWSVSLAGVPYRTDAVHFTPNRWGLSCDNENIAELRYCTDMVCVDIGHQTKVTDCSWVKNMPKLRYLVLAETGISDLSPLENNESIVFLELFLSKVKDYSVLATCTGIEDLNLCYTQGDPTPIGEMTWLKRLWWSGCWAGRKYLADKLPDTYAEFLSLSSTGRGWREGQNYYDMRDFIGMEYMFG
;
A
#
# COMPACT_ATOMS: atom_id res chain seq x y z
N MET A 1 76.20 59.23 -77.89
CA MET A 1 74.87 59.02 -77.32
C MET A 1 74.37 57.56 -77.36
N GLY A 2 74.94 56.63 -78.09
CA GLY A 2 74.41 55.28 -78.31
C GLY A 2 74.63 54.24 -77.15
N LYS A 3 75.65 54.41 -76.29
CA LYS A 3 75.95 53.40 -75.23
C LYS A 3 75.12 53.54 -73.92
N ARG A 4 74.48 54.67 -73.64
CA ARG A 4 73.59 54.85 -72.47
C ARG A 4 72.19 54.33 -72.75
N PHE A 5 71.71 54.41 -74.03
CA PHE A 5 70.35 53.93 -74.35
C PHE A 5 70.24 52.40 -74.35
N GLY A 6 71.28 51.70 -74.74
CA GLY A 6 71.32 50.25 -74.73
C GLY A 6 71.32 49.63 -73.27
N ARG A 7 71.96 50.33 -72.35
CA ARG A 7 71.96 49.86 -70.91
C ARG A 7 70.62 50.11 -70.23
N VAL A 8 69.91 51.17 -70.56
CA VAL A 8 68.57 51.44 -70.02
C VAL A 8 67.54 50.45 -70.56
N LEU A 9 67.61 50.14 -71.87
CA LEU A 9 66.76 49.13 -72.49
C LEU A 9 67.04 47.72 -71.95
N ALA A 10 68.29 47.36 -71.71
CA ALA A 10 68.64 46.06 -71.10
C ALA A 10 68.19 45.92 -69.62
N VAL A 11 68.30 47.04 -68.87
CA VAL A 11 67.81 47.04 -67.48
C VAL A 11 66.26 47.01 -67.42
N LEU A 12 65.58 47.71 -68.30
CA LEU A 12 64.14 47.67 -68.42
C LEU A 12 63.66 46.29 -68.92
N GLY A 13 64.40 45.68 -69.88
CA GLY A 13 64.11 44.33 -70.37
C GLY A 13 64.26 43.25 -69.25
N THR A 14 65.33 43.35 -68.47
CA THR A 14 65.56 42.44 -67.33
C THR A 14 64.56 42.67 -66.18
N ALA A 15 64.18 43.90 -65.91
CA ALA A 15 63.14 44.22 -64.96
C ALA A 15 61.78 43.72 -65.42
N ALA A 16 61.43 43.88 -66.70
CA ALA A 16 60.19 43.34 -67.28
C ALA A 16 60.19 41.80 -67.31
N ALA A 17 61.33 41.18 -67.64
CA ALA A 17 61.46 39.73 -67.59
C ALA A 17 61.35 39.17 -66.15
N MET A 18 61.99 39.83 -65.17
CA MET A 18 61.83 39.47 -63.75
C MET A 18 60.41 39.69 -63.26
N ALA A 19 59.79 40.81 -63.68
CA ALA A 19 58.37 41.04 -63.31
C ALA A 19 57.44 40.01 -63.98
N ALA A 20 57.72 39.59 -65.24
CA ALA A 20 56.96 38.52 -65.87
C ALA A 20 57.19 37.13 -65.26
N ILE A 21 58.43 36.83 -64.87
CA ILE A 21 58.73 35.57 -64.12
C ILE A 21 58.07 35.57 -62.73
N LEU A 22 58.16 36.70 -62.04
CA LEU A 22 57.44 36.84 -60.76
C LEU A 22 55.92 36.78 -60.91
N TRP A 23 55.38 37.37 -62.01
CA TRP A 23 53.94 37.30 -62.26
C TRP A 23 53.49 35.91 -62.75
N ALA A 24 54.25 35.24 -63.59
CA ALA A 24 54.00 33.88 -64.07
C ALA A 24 54.19 32.89 -62.90
N GLY A 25 55.24 33.06 -62.11
CA GLY A 25 55.46 32.27 -60.85
C GLY A 25 54.37 32.47 -59.82
N GLY A 26 53.94 33.75 -59.68
CA GLY A 26 52.80 34.07 -58.76
C GLY A 26 51.50 33.40 -59.21
N ARG A 27 51.17 33.46 -60.52
CA ARG A 27 49.97 32.77 -61.07
C ARG A 27 50.06 31.25 -61.00
N THR A 28 51.21 30.67 -61.09
CA THR A 28 51.42 29.22 -60.95
C THR A 28 51.27 28.82 -59.47
N LEU A 29 51.80 29.62 -58.53
CA LEU A 29 51.62 29.44 -57.10
C LEU A 29 50.17 29.59 -56.73
N GLU A 30 49.44 30.60 -57.23
CA GLU A 30 48.00 30.78 -56.96
C GLU A 30 47.10 29.65 -57.51
N ARG A 31 47.53 28.97 -58.55
CA ARG A 31 46.81 27.81 -59.12
C ARG A 31 47.01 26.55 -58.34
N SER A 32 48.18 26.37 -57.71
CA SER A 32 48.53 25.15 -56.99
C SER A 32 48.43 25.29 -55.49
N TYR A 33 48.45 26.50 -54.94
CA TYR A 33 48.44 26.77 -53.49
C TYR A 33 47.47 27.89 -53.12
N VAL A 34 46.94 27.79 -51.93
CA VAL A 34 46.19 28.85 -51.22
C VAL A 34 47.09 29.46 -50.16
N LEU A 35 47.32 30.76 -50.21
CA LEU A 35 48.06 31.50 -49.17
C LEU A 35 47.09 31.79 -47.99
N TRP A 36 47.34 31.17 -46.86
CA TRP A 36 46.57 31.40 -45.63
C TRP A 36 47.53 31.61 -44.43
N ASN A 37 47.36 32.70 -43.71
CA ASN A 37 48.21 33.09 -42.58
C ASN A 37 49.71 32.91 -42.78
N GLY A 38 50.22 33.29 -44.01
CA GLY A 38 51.62 33.16 -44.33
C GLY A 38 52.11 31.76 -44.70
N ALA A 39 51.23 30.79 -44.76
CA ALA A 39 51.51 29.42 -45.19
C ALA A 39 50.94 29.20 -46.62
N LEU A 40 51.67 28.49 -47.48
CA LEU A 40 51.17 27.97 -48.71
C LEU A 40 50.61 26.58 -48.54
N LEU A 41 49.28 26.44 -48.65
CA LEU A 41 48.57 25.19 -48.54
C LEU A 41 48.20 24.62 -49.89
N PRO A 42 48.44 23.32 -50.18
CA PRO A 42 48.09 22.75 -51.51
C PRO A 42 46.59 22.88 -51.78
N ARG A 43 46.20 23.36 -52.93
CA ARG A 43 44.82 23.67 -53.31
C ARG A 43 43.95 22.41 -53.48
N ASP A 44 44.59 21.31 -53.83
CA ASP A 44 43.99 19.98 -54.00
C ASP A 44 43.99 19.14 -52.70
N ALA A 45 44.32 19.76 -51.55
CA ALA A 45 44.32 19.06 -50.27
C ALA A 45 42.93 18.59 -49.89
N GLN A 46 42.79 17.30 -49.60
CA GLN A 46 41.58 16.69 -49.07
C GLN A 46 41.50 16.79 -47.53
N SER A 47 42.65 16.92 -46.87
CA SER A 47 42.73 17.09 -45.42
C SER A 47 43.78 18.16 -45.08
N LEU A 48 43.44 19.04 -44.15
CA LEU A 48 44.34 20.10 -43.67
C LEU A 48 44.38 20.11 -42.17
N THR A 49 45.56 20.34 -41.57
CA THR A 49 45.76 20.54 -40.15
C THR A 49 46.35 21.93 -39.93
N LEU A 50 45.66 22.77 -39.14
CA LEU A 50 46.01 24.18 -38.93
C LEU A 50 46.68 24.47 -37.58
N SER A 51 47.09 23.44 -36.85
CA SER A 51 47.59 23.57 -35.48
C SER A 51 48.59 24.71 -35.28
N GLY A 52 48.43 25.49 -34.22
CA GLY A 52 49.30 26.63 -33.86
C GLY A 52 49.10 27.92 -34.62
N LYS A 53 48.07 28.04 -35.45
CA LYS A 53 47.75 29.27 -36.21
C LYS A 53 46.35 29.77 -35.87
N THR A 54 46.22 31.04 -35.57
CA THR A 54 44.92 31.67 -35.30
C THR A 54 44.02 31.60 -36.53
N MET A 55 42.74 31.16 -36.34
CA MET A 55 41.75 31.15 -37.42
C MET A 55 41.44 32.57 -37.86
N ARG A 56 41.85 32.93 -39.09
CA ARG A 56 41.56 34.20 -39.72
C ARG A 56 41.14 33.94 -41.18
N ARG A 57 40.21 34.74 -41.70
CA ARG A 57 39.75 34.67 -43.09
C ARG A 57 39.26 33.28 -43.49
N PRO A 58 38.20 32.76 -42.88
CA PRO A 58 37.63 31.44 -43.20
C PRO A 58 37.24 31.34 -44.69
N GLU A 59 36.87 32.46 -45.31
CA GLU A 59 36.54 32.55 -46.74
C GLU A 59 37.67 32.10 -47.71
N ALA A 60 38.90 32.07 -47.21
CA ALA A 60 40.03 31.54 -47.99
C ALA A 60 39.88 30.04 -48.28
N PHE A 61 39.16 29.31 -47.48
CA PHE A 61 38.97 27.87 -47.62
C PHE A 61 37.99 27.50 -48.75
N LEU A 62 37.17 28.43 -49.25
CA LEU A 62 36.37 28.23 -50.47
C LEU A 62 37.22 27.98 -51.74
N ARG A 63 38.53 28.23 -51.67
CA ARG A 63 39.45 28.02 -52.77
C ARG A 63 39.94 26.57 -52.88
N PHE A 64 39.70 25.72 -51.88
CA PHE A 64 40.00 24.29 -51.90
C PHE A 64 38.87 23.54 -52.60
N ALA A 65 39.15 22.85 -53.70
CA ALA A 65 38.13 22.17 -54.47
C ALA A 65 37.64 20.86 -53.81
N ASP A 66 38.54 20.17 -53.12
CA ASP A 66 38.35 18.80 -52.66
C ASP A 66 38.52 18.61 -51.15
N LEU A 67 38.46 19.68 -50.33
CA LEU A 67 38.66 19.63 -48.90
C LEU A 67 37.53 18.88 -48.22
N ARG A 68 37.86 17.74 -47.59
CA ARG A 68 36.91 16.86 -46.86
C ARG A 68 37.10 16.90 -45.36
N GLN A 69 38.31 17.27 -44.89
CA GLN A 69 38.62 17.32 -43.48
C GLN A 69 39.49 18.54 -43.16
N LEU A 70 39.08 19.27 -42.13
CA LEU A 70 39.83 20.41 -41.59
C LEU A 70 40.05 20.21 -40.11
N ASP A 71 41.28 20.01 -39.68
CA ASP A 71 41.65 20.02 -38.26
C ASP A 71 42.08 21.45 -37.86
N ALA A 72 41.14 22.16 -37.26
CA ALA A 72 41.30 23.54 -36.81
C ALA A 72 41.44 23.62 -35.26
N ARG A 73 41.77 22.50 -34.60
CA ARG A 73 42.02 22.51 -33.16
C ARG A 73 43.25 23.35 -32.82
N GLY A 74 43.22 24.05 -31.71
CA GLY A 74 44.26 24.99 -31.28
C GLY A 74 44.35 26.27 -32.08
N THR A 75 43.37 26.57 -32.97
CA THR A 75 43.35 27.79 -33.80
C THR A 75 42.59 28.95 -33.17
N GLY A 76 41.88 28.73 -32.06
CA GLY A 76 40.98 29.71 -31.46
C GLY A 76 39.77 30.04 -32.33
N MET A 77 39.28 29.08 -33.13
CA MET A 77 38.07 29.24 -33.96
C MET A 77 36.88 29.58 -33.06
N THR A 78 36.11 30.56 -33.48
CA THR A 78 34.86 30.94 -32.79
C THR A 78 33.67 30.11 -33.29
N ALA A 79 32.59 30.05 -32.53
CA ALA A 79 31.34 29.38 -32.93
C ALA A 79 30.79 29.95 -34.25
N SER A 80 30.83 31.29 -34.46
CA SER A 80 30.39 31.93 -35.70
C SER A 80 31.25 31.50 -36.91
N GLN A 81 32.57 31.30 -36.69
CA GLN A 81 33.44 30.80 -37.74
C GLN A 81 33.17 29.33 -38.07
N TYR A 82 32.88 28.50 -37.03
CA TYR A 82 32.49 27.11 -37.23
C TYR A 82 31.19 26.99 -38.03
N GLU A 83 30.15 27.78 -37.66
CA GLU A 83 28.88 27.81 -38.39
C GLU A 83 29.10 28.27 -39.83
N TRP A 84 29.99 29.28 -40.07
CA TRP A 84 30.35 29.70 -41.40
C TRP A 84 30.92 28.51 -42.23
N PHE A 85 31.80 27.68 -41.67
CA PHE A 85 32.31 26.49 -42.35
C PHE A 85 31.17 25.49 -42.61
N ARG A 86 30.28 25.29 -41.70
CA ARG A 86 29.14 24.37 -41.83
C ARG A 86 28.19 24.77 -42.97
N GLU A 87 27.97 26.06 -43.11
CA GLU A 87 27.11 26.62 -44.17
C GLU A 87 27.78 26.63 -45.55
N ASN A 88 29.07 26.98 -45.62
CA ASN A 88 29.76 27.24 -46.87
C ASN A 88 30.61 26.05 -47.37
N LEU A 89 30.94 25.11 -46.53
CA LEU A 89 31.67 23.87 -46.82
C LEU A 89 31.00 22.65 -46.15
N PRO A 90 29.76 22.34 -46.51
CA PRO A 90 28.97 21.32 -45.82
C PRO A 90 29.54 19.90 -45.92
N ASP A 91 30.34 19.63 -46.97
CA ASP A 91 31.00 18.34 -47.17
C ASP A 91 32.35 18.22 -46.44
N CYS A 92 32.81 19.28 -45.75
CA CYS A 92 34.06 19.30 -45.02
C CYS A 92 33.82 19.02 -43.52
N HIS A 93 34.37 17.94 -43.03
CA HIS A 93 34.36 17.64 -41.61
C HIS A 93 35.38 18.52 -40.89
N VAL A 94 34.90 19.46 -40.06
CA VAL A 94 35.72 20.40 -39.29
C VAL A 94 35.88 19.93 -37.85
N LEU A 95 37.11 19.60 -37.47
CA LEU A 95 37.51 19.37 -36.10
C LEU A 95 37.97 20.68 -35.47
N TRP A 96 37.39 21.08 -34.40
CA TRP A 96 37.70 22.32 -33.68
C TRP A 96 37.54 22.18 -32.17
N ASP A 97 38.07 23.12 -31.44
CA ASP A 97 37.89 23.24 -30.01
C ASP A 97 36.80 24.26 -29.72
N VAL A 98 35.78 23.84 -28.97
CA VAL A 98 34.62 24.68 -28.64
C VAL A 98 35.03 25.67 -27.54
N PRO A 99 34.89 26.98 -27.74
CA PRO A 99 35.12 27.96 -26.68
C PRO A 99 33.97 27.93 -25.69
N PHE A 100 34.31 27.74 -24.41
CA PHE A 100 33.36 27.71 -23.31
C PHE A 100 34.03 28.28 -22.07
N GLN A 101 33.44 29.33 -21.47
CA GLN A 101 34.00 30.05 -20.32
C GLN A 101 35.49 30.44 -20.45
N GLY A 102 35.90 30.92 -21.60
CA GLY A 102 37.28 31.33 -21.83
C GLY A 102 38.29 30.21 -21.97
N GLN A 103 37.84 28.96 -21.91
CA GLN A 103 38.62 27.76 -22.21
C GLN A 103 38.19 27.13 -23.53
N TYR A 104 38.96 26.15 -24.00
CA TYR A 104 38.67 25.45 -25.25
C TYR A 104 38.51 23.95 -24.98
N TYR A 105 37.38 23.39 -25.39
CA TYR A 105 37.01 21.99 -25.15
C TYR A 105 36.89 21.21 -26.45
N SER A 106 37.34 19.98 -26.45
CA SER A 106 37.12 19.06 -27.56
C SER A 106 35.65 18.65 -27.65
N ALA A 107 35.15 18.43 -28.88
CA ALA A 107 33.81 17.85 -29.08
C ALA A 107 33.62 16.46 -28.42
N GLU A 108 34.73 15.78 -28.08
CA GLU A 108 34.71 14.49 -27.35
C GLU A 108 34.67 14.64 -25.82
N THR A 109 34.66 15.88 -25.30
CA THR A 109 34.62 16.16 -23.86
C THR A 109 33.32 15.61 -23.27
N LYS A 110 33.45 14.92 -22.15
CA LYS A 110 32.33 14.26 -21.47
C LYS A 110 31.89 14.98 -20.21
N GLU A 111 32.76 15.72 -19.57
CA GLU A 111 32.53 16.37 -18.29
C GLU A 111 33.12 17.77 -18.32
N ILE A 112 32.37 18.74 -17.82
CA ILE A 112 32.81 20.14 -17.68
C ILE A 112 32.36 20.64 -16.31
N THR A 113 33.25 21.35 -15.62
CA THR A 113 32.93 22.14 -14.44
C THR A 113 32.91 23.60 -14.84
N ALA A 114 31.82 24.29 -14.49
CA ALA A 114 31.58 25.69 -14.82
C ALA A 114 30.99 26.40 -13.61
N GLU A 115 31.30 27.67 -13.41
CA GLU A 115 30.74 28.41 -12.28
C GLU A 115 29.38 29.02 -12.64
N ALA A 116 29.33 30.05 -13.44
CA ALA A 116 28.10 30.72 -13.87
C ALA A 116 28.08 30.81 -15.40
N LEU A 117 27.00 30.34 -16.00
CA LEU A 117 26.88 30.33 -17.46
C LEU A 117 26.31 31.63 -18.01
N THR A 118 26.95 32.16 -19.05
CA THR A 118 26.36 33.19 -19.89
C THR A 118 25.48 32.58 -20.98
N ASP A 119 24.69 33.41 -21.69
CA ASP A 119 23.90 32.91 -22.84
C ASP A 119 24.78 32.29 -23.93
N ALA A 120 25.97 32.88 -24.15
CA ALA A 120 26.93 32.35 -25.11
C ALA A 120 27.49 30.98 -24.66
N ASP A 121 27.65 30.72 -23.37
CA ASP A 121 28.09 29.42 -22.87
C ASP A 121 26.98 28.38 -23.04
N VAL A 122 25.71 28.75 -22.78
CA VAL A 122 24.56 27.86 -23.02
C VAL A 122 24.45 27.50 -24.50
N ASP A 123 24.61 28.49 -25.40
CA ASP A 123 24.62 28.28 -26.86
C ASP A 123 25.78 27.38 -27.30
N ALA A 124 26.92 27.44 -26.61
CA ALA A 124 28.09 26.61 -26.94
C ALA A 124 27.90 25.11 -26.64
N LEU A 125 27.01 24.75 -25.68
CA LEU A 125 26.74 23.36 -25.33
C LEU A 125 26.26 22.51 -26.51
N GLN A 126 25.57 23.11 -27.51
CA GLN A 126 25.14 22.41 -28.72
C GLN A 126 26.30 21.82 -29.52
N TYR A 127 27.51 22.37 -29.37
CA TYR A 127 28.72 21.92 -30.07
C TYR A 127 29.52 20.87 -29.30
N LEU A 128 29.03 20.45 -28.12
CA LEU A 128 29.63 19.44 -27.24
C LEU A 128 28.74 18.17 -27.17
N PRO A 129 28.55 17.45 -28.30
CA PRO A 129 27.58 16.36 -28.40
C PRO A 129 27.89 15.14 -27.53
N ARG A 130 29.11 15.07 -26.98
CA ARG A 130 29.54 13.98 -26.08
C ARG A 130 29.50 14.36 -24.61
N LEU A 131 29.14 15.60 -24.29
CA LEU A 131 29.03 16.05 -22.90
C LEU A 131 27.91 15.27 -22.20
N LYS A 132 28.28 14.66 -21.10
CA LYS A 132 27.37 13.88 -20.25
C LYS A 132 27.07 14.58 -18.95
N THR A 133 28.08 15.21 -18.34
CA THR A 133 28.00 15.84 -17.05
C THR A 133 28.47 17.29 -17.13
N LEU A 134 27.64 18.19 -16.61
CA LEU A 134 27.98 19.60 -16.41
C LEU A 134 27.82 19.96 -14.94
N ASP A 135 28.95 20.21 -14.28
CA ASP A 135 28.98 20.61 -12.88
C ASP A 135 28.97 22.12 -12.77
N LEU A 136 27.89 22.66 -12.19
CA LEU A 136 27.63 24.09 -12.01
C LEU A 136 27.92 24.57 -10.56
N GLY A 137 28.20 23.62 -9.67
CA GLY A 137 28.49 23.94 -8.27
C GLY A 137 27.40 24.80 -7.60
N ARG A 138 27.82 25.86 -6.95
CA ARG A 138 26.94 26.82 -6.23
C ARG A 138 26.48 27.95 -7.15
N TRP A 139 25.61 27.64 -8.08
CA TRP A 139 25.05 28.62 -8.99
C TRP A 139 23.60 28.95 -8.61
N GLY A 140 23.38 30.18 -8.11
CA GLY A 140 22.08 30.62 -7.58
C GLY A 140 21.02 31.02 -8.61
N ASP A 141 21.30 30.89 -9.93
CA ASP A 141 20.32 31.16 -10.99
C ASP A 141 19.46 29.93 -11.26
N TYR A 142 18.51 29.68 -10.36
CA TYR A 142 17.65 28.48 -10.42
C TYR A 142 16.74 28.42 -11.63
N ASP A 143 16.30 29.55 -12.16
CA ASP A 143 15.47 29.60 -13.35
C ASP A 143 16.26 29.15 -14.57
N ARG A 144 17.54 29.51 -14.63
CA ARG A 144 18.44 29.07 -15.69
C ARG A 144 18.79 27.59 -15.57
N ILE A 145 18.93 27.05 -14.37
CA ILE A 145 19.08 25.60 -14.12
C ILE A 145 17.84 24.85 -14.64
N ARG A 146 16.63 25.32 -14.33
CA ARG A 146 15.38 24.74 -14.86
C ARG A 146 15.32 24.78 -16.39
N ALA A 147 15.72 25.91 -16.97
CA ALA A 147 15.76 26.06 -18.43
C ALA A 147 16.75 25.09 -19.09
N LEU A 148 17.94 24.93 -18.50
CA LEU A 148 18.96 23.98 -18.97
C LEU A 148 18.46 22.53 -18.92
N LYS A 149 17.86 22.11 -17.80
CA LYS A 149 17.25 20.76 -17.67
C LYS A 149 16.21 20.50 -18.77
N LYS A 150 15.38 21.49 -19.05
CA LYS A 150 14.37 21.39 -20.09
C LYS A 150 14.97 21.34 -21.50
N GLN A 151 16.03 22.13 -21.75
CA GLN A 151 16.67 22.22 -23.06
C GLN A 151 17.57 21.02 -23.35
N TYR A 152 18.24 20.48 -22.34
CA TYR A 152 19.19 19.37 -22.45
C TYR A 152 18.83 18.22 -21.52
N PRO A 153 17.72 17.50 -21.74
CA PRO A 153 17.20 16.46 -20.81
C PRO A 153 18.11 15.23 -20.68
N GLY A 154 19.12 15.10 -21.55
CA GLY A 154 20.10 14.01 -21.49
C GLY A 154 21.44 14.41 -20.86
N LEU A 155 21.56 15.66 -20.40
CA LEU A 155 22.74 16.19 -19.74
C LEU A 155 22.55 16.09 -18.23
N ASP A 156 23.46 15.41 -17.57
CA ASP A 156 23.53 15.32 -16.11
C ASP A 156 24.07 16.64 -15.54
N LEU A 157 23.21 17.39 -14.85
CA LEU A 157 23.54 18.69 -14.27
C LEU A 157 23.79 18.52 -12.77
N ASN A 158 25.05 18.67 -12.35
CA ASN A 158 25.43 18.72 -10.94
C ASN A 158 25.39 20.18 -10.48
N TYR A 159 24.62 20.46 -9.47
CA TYR A 159 24.47 21.78 -8.89
C TYR A 159 24.04 21.70 -7.44
N GLN A 160 24.21 22.79 -6.70
CA GLN A 160 23.75 22.92 -5.34
C GLN A 160 22.62 23.94 -5.23
N VAL A 161 21.69 23.66 -4.31
CA VAL A 161 20.56 24.54 -3.99
C VAL A 161 20.77 25.10 -2.60
N GLU A 162 20.64 26.40 -2.44
CA GLU A 162 20.70 27.05 -1.14
C GLU A 162 19.32 27.03 -0.48
N LEU A 163 19.25 26.43 0.72
CA LEU A 163 18.06 26.38 1.57
C LEU A 163 18.49 26.60 3.02
N ALA A 164 17.82 27.47 3.73
CA ALA A 164 18.12 27.81 5.12
C ALA A 164 19.61 28.17 5.33
N GLU A 165 20.16 29.05 4.46
CA GLU A 165 21.56 29.50 4.47
C GLU A 165 22.60 28.35 4.30
N GLN A 166 22.18 27.19 3.83
CA GLN A 166 23.03 26.03 3.55
C GLN A 166 22.90 25.58 2.10
N TRP A 167 24.00 25.00 1.56
CA TRP A 167 24.02 24.50 0.19
C TRP A 167 23.85 22.97 0.19
N TRP A 168 22.91 22.48 -0.60
CA TRP A 168 22.52 21.09 -0.73
C TRP A 168 22.70 20.61 -2.17
N ASP A 169 23.22 19.41 -2.35
CA ASP A 169 23.37 18.83 -3.67
C ASP A 169 22.00 18.58 -4.31
N GLY A 170 21.89 18.81 -5.63
CA GLY A 170 20.64 18.68 -6.38
C GLY A 170 20.04 17.27 -6.36
N ASP A 171 20.83 16.24 -6.04
CA ASP A 171 20.45 14.84 -5.89
C ASP A 171 20.19 14.43 -4.42
N SER A 172 20.17 15.37 -3.49
CA SER A 172 19.93 15.10 -2.06
C SER A 172 18.62 14.36 -1.85
N VAL A 173 18.67 13.29 -1.05
CA VAL A 173 17.50 12.43 -0.72
C VAL A 173 16.79 12.92 0.54
N ALA A 174 17.52 13.51 1.48
CA ALA A 174 17.00 13.99 2.76
C ALA A 174 17.68 15.32 3.15
N LEU A 175 16.91 16.21 3.71
CA LEU A 175 17.39 17.50 4.23
C LEU A 175 17.12 17.62 5.73
N ALA A 176 18.00 18.31 6.45
CA ALA A 176 17.78 18.74 7.83
C ALA A 176 18.01 20.26 7.90
N LEU A 177 16.92 21.01 8.04
CA LEU A 177 16.93 22.47 7.93
C LEU A 177 16.51 23.10 9.25
N GLU A 178 17.31 24.02 9.74
CA GLU A 178 17.00 24.80 10.94
C GLU A 178 16.46 26.18 10.56
N ASN A 179 15.31 26.56 11.11
CA ASN A 179 14.64 27.85 10.86
C ASN A 179 14.38 28.16 9.37
N ALA A 180 14.05 27.16 8.58
CA ALA A 180 13.78 27.34 7.15
C ALA A 180 12.52 28.18 6.88
N ASP A 181 12.60 29.06 5.89
CA ASP A 181 11.43 29.78 5.38
C ASP A 181 10.62 28.86 4.46
N VAL A 182 9.36 28.60 4.81
CA VAL A 182 8.45 27.77 4.03
C VAL A 182 8.26 28.29 2.60
N ARG A 183 8.36 29.61 2.38
CA ARG A 183 8.29 30.20 1.02
C ARG A 183 9.50 29.79 0.18
N GLU A 184 10.69 29.83 0.78
CA GLU A 184 11.92 29.40 0.12
C GLU A 184 11.83 27.92 -0.29
N LEU A 185 11.30 27.07 0.58
CA LEU A 185 11.03 25.66 0.27
C LEU A 185 10.07 25.51 -0.92
N THR A 186 8.96 26.24 -0.89
CA THR A 186 7.95 26.23 -1.96
C THR A 186 8.54 26.59 -3.34
N GLU A 187 9.53 27.48 -3.36
CA GLU A 187 10.15 27.99 -4.60
C GLU A 187 11.29 27.11 -5.13
N ARG A 188 11.94 26.30 -4.27
CA ARG A 188 13.23 25.67 -4.65
C ARG A 188 13.25 24.14 -4.52
N LEU A 189 12.30 23.51 -3.82
CA LEU A 189 12.31 22.05 -3.65
C LEU A 189 12.13 21.27 -4.95
N ASP A 190 11.54 21.85 -5.97
CA ASP A 190 11.43 21.25 -7.30
C ASP A 190 12.78 20.97 -7.98
N LEU A 191 13.84 21.64 -7.51
CA LEU A 191 15.21 21.44 -7.98
C LEU A 191 15.86 20.18 -7.36
N LEU A 192 15.29 19.62 -6.30
CA LEU A 192 15.80 18.45 -5.58
C LEU A 192 14.96 17.21 -5.97
N GLU A 193 15.16 16.71 -7.18
CA GLU A 193 14.30 15.67 -7.78
C GLU A 193 14.31 14.33 -7.03
N SER A 194 15.39 14.04 -6.32
CA SER A 194 15.55 12.80 -5.53
C SER A 194 15.05 12.92 -4.10
N LEU A 195 14.54 14.09 -3.71
CA LEU A 195 14.18 14.39 -2.32
C LEU A 195 12.99 13.53 -1.85
N GLN A 196 13.19 12.86 -0.72
CA GLN A 196 12.16 12.03 -0.07
C GLN A 196 11.71 12.59 1.27
N SER A 197 12.59 13.29 2.00
CA SER A 197 12.25 13.80 3.32
C SER A 197 12.94 15.13 3.64
N VAL A 198 12.24 15.97 4.40
CA VAL A 198 12.76 17.23 4.94
C VAL A 198 12.44 17.29 6.42
N LEU A 199 13.48 17.30 7.28
CA LEU A 199 13.34 17.56 8.70
C LEU A 199 13.53 19.05 8.94
N LEU A 200 12.51 19.70 9.47
CA LEU A 200 12.52 21.11 9.86
C LEU A 200 12.64 21.25 11.38
N THR A 201 13.56 22.07 11.85
CA THR A 201 13.75 22.36 13.28
C THR A 201 13.71 23.87 13.54
N GLY A 202 13.42 24.25 14.77
CA GLY A 202 13.34 25.66 15.18
C GLY A 202 11.96 26.25 14.96
N THR A 203 11.76 27.02 13.89
CA THR A 203 10.47 27.65 13.60
C THR A 203 9.42 26.65 13.19
N VAL A 204 8.30 26.56 13.90
CA VAL A 204 7.15 25.73 13.54
C VAL A 204 6.29 26.50 12.53
N PRO A 205 6.07 25.97 11.33
CA PRO A 205 5.21 26.61 10.34
C PRO A 205 3.73 26.49 10.75
N GLU A 206 2.92 27.40 10.22
CA GLU A 206 1.47 27.29 10.40
C GLU A 206 0.92 26.05 9.66
N SER A 207 -0.11 25.44 10.24
CA SER A 207 -0.78 24.25 9.69
C SER A 207 -1.17 24.40 8.22
N ALA A 208 -1.65 25.58 7.81
CA ALA A 208 -1.99 25.89 6.41
C ALA A 208 -0.77 25.87 5.47
N GLN A 209 0.39 26.30 5.94
CA GLN A 209 1.65 26.28 5.18
C GLN A 209 2.15 24.85 4.97
N LEU A 210 2.02 24.00 5.99
CA LEU A 210 2.31 22.57 5.93
C LEU A 210 1.47 21.85 4.91
N GLN A 211 0.17 22.06 4.97
CA GLN A 211 -0.77 21.46 4.01
C GLN A 211 -0.46 21.89 2.58
N ALA A 212 -0.11 23.16 2.36
CA ALA A 212 0.27 23.66 1.05
C ALA A 212 1.55 23.01 0.52
N LEU A 213 2.59 22.86 1.37
CA LEU A 213 3.82 22.15 1.01
C LEU A 213 3.56 20.69 0.69
N GLN A 214 2.78 20.00 1.53
CA GLN A 214 2.47 18.59 1.31
C GLN A 214 1.64 18.37 0.05
N GLN A 215 0.71 19.27 -0.28
CA GLN A 215 -0.06 19.23 -1.52
C GLN A 215 0.81 19.48 -2.75
N GLN A 216 1.76 20.41 -2.66
CA GLN A 216 2.66 20.75 -3.74
C GLN A 216 3.71 19.64 -3.99
N TYR A 217 4.18 19.00 -2.93
CA TYR A 217 5.21 17.95 -2.97
C TYR A 217 4.72 16.65 -2.29
N PRO A 218 3.75 15.95 -2.88
CA PRO A 218 3.11 14.78 -2.25
C PRO A 218 4.04 13.58 -2.05
N ALA A 219 5.18 13.55 -2.75
CA ALA A 219 6.18 12.48 -2.62
C ALA A 219 7.25 12.79 -1.54
N VAL A 220 7.24 13.99 -0.95
CA VAL A 220 8.22 14.40 0.06
C VAL A 220 7.59 14.38 1.44
N PHE A 221 8.20 13.68 2.38
CA PHE A 221 7.79 13.68 3.79
C PHE A 221 8.38 14.91 4.50
N PHE A 222 7.53 15.76 5.03
CA PHE A 222 7.94 16.88 5.85
C PHE A 222 7.84 16.53 7.33
N LEU A 223 8.97 16.54 8.01
CA LEU A 223 9.11 16.23 9.42
C LEU A 223 9.44 17.53 10.18
N TRP A 224 8.80 17.72 11.33
CA TRP A 224 9.09 18.83 12.22
C TRP A 224 9.50 18.34 13.60
N LYS A 225 10.47 19.01 14.20
CA LYS A 225 10.69 18.94 15.62
C LYS A 225 10.08 20.17 16.25
N MET A 226 9.04 19.96 17.03
CA MET A 226 8.27 21.04 17.63
C MET A 226 8.10 20.86 19.13
N ASP A 227 8.02 21.98 19.87
CA ASP A 227 7.68 21.97 21.28
C ASP A 227 6.16 22.08 21.44
N VAL A 228 5.54 21.01 21.90
CA VAL A 228 4.09 20.91 22.10
C VAL A 228 3.82 20.59 23.56
N LEU A 229 3.02 21.41 24.23
CA LEU A 229 2.58 21.20 25.60
C LEU A 229 3.74 20.90 26.58
N GLY A 230 4.91 21.49 26.34
CA GLY A 230 6.13 21.31 27.14
C GLY A 230 6.94 20.05 26.80
N MET A 231 6.60 19.35 25.71
CA MET A 231 7.36 18.23 25.17
C MET A 231 7.99 18.62 23.83
N SER A 232 9.23 18.18 23.57
CA SER A 232 9.86 18.31 22.27
C SER A 232 9.60 17.04 21.46
N LEU A 233 8.74 17.14 20.43
CA LEU A 233 8.26 16.01 19.65
C LEU A 233 8.73 16.10 18.20
N GLU A 234 9.05 14.97 17.61
CA GLU A 234 9.24 14.82 16.16
C GLU A 234 7.89 14.50 15.52
N THR A 235 7.60 15.10 14.37
CA THR A 235 6.26 14.98 13.75
C THR A 235 6.08 13.68 12.94
N ASP A 236 7.10 12.83 12.85
CA ASP A 236 7.06 11.49 12.24
C ASP A 236 6.58 10.39 13.21
N LEU A 237 6.17 10.76 14.40
CA LEU A 237 5.67 9.82 15.40
C LEU A 237 4.47 9.05 14.87
N THR A 238 4.50 7.73 15.04
CA THR A 238 3.35 6.85 14.83
C THR A 238 2.50 6.69 16.09
N GLN A 239 3.07 7.01 17.26
CA GLN A 239 2.40 6.93 18.55
C GLN A 239 2.73 8.16 19.41
N LEU A 240 1.70 8.77 19.98
CA LEU A 240 1.84 9.91 20.87
C LEU A 240 1.08 9.64 22.18
N ASP A 241 1.77 9.78 23.32
CA ASP A 241 1.16 9.63 24.65
C ASP A 241 1.03 11.01 25.31
N LEU A 242 -0.20 11.52 25.35
CA LEU A 242 -0.61 12.72 26.07
C LEU A 242 -1.38 12.41 27.37
N SER A 243 -1.36 11.15 27.87
CA SER A 243 -2.13 10.77 29.05
C SER A 243 -1.72 11.51 30.34
N GLY A 244 -0.49 12.05 30.39
CA GLY A 244 0.00 12.88 31.48
C GLY A 244 -0.25 14.39 31.29
N ILE A 245 -0.87 14.80 30.18
CA ILE A 245 -1.07 16.20 29.81
C ILE A 245 -2.54 16.57 29.96
N PHE A 246 -2.79 17.72 30.55
CA PHE A 246 -4.13 18.28 30.65
C PHE A 246 -4.40 19.18 29.44
N LEU A 247 -5.32 18.74 28.56
CA LEU A 247 -5.83 19.52 27.45
C LEU A 247 -6.99 20.41 27.93
N ARG A 248 -7.07 21.63 27.44
CA ARG A 248 -8.13 22.57 27.81
C ARG A 248 -9.47 22.24 27.18
N ASP A 249 -9.43 21.86 25.92
CA ASP A 249 -10.60 21.50 25.11
C ASP A 249 -10.20 20.60 23.93
N VAL A 250 -11.17 20.09 23.22
CA VAL A 250 -10.97 19.22 22.05
C VAL A 250 -10.39 19.96 20.86
N ALA A 251 -10.63 21.27 20.75
CA ALA A 251 -10.07 22.08 19.66
C ALA A 251 -8.54 22.22 19.78
N GLU A 252 -7.99 22.28 21.01
CA GLU A 252 -6.54 22.25 21.24
C GLU A 252 -5.94 20.95 20.73
N LEU A 253 -6.58 19.81 21.00
CA LEU A 253 -6.18 18.50 20.47
C LEU A 253 -6.22 18.48 18.94
N GLU A 254 -7.36 18.84 18.36
CA GLU A 254 -7.56 18.79 16.90
C GLU A 254 -6.61 19.72 16.14
N GLY A 255 -6.24 20.85 16.75
CA GLY A 255 -5.23 21.76 16.21
C GLY A 255 -3.82 21.17 16.13
N LEU A 256 -3.52 20.11 16.89
CA LEU A 256 -2.23 19.43 16.87
C LEU A 256 -2.13 18.35 15.80
N LEU A 257 -3.23 17.65 15.49
CA LEU A 257 -3.22 16.46 14.64
C LEU A 257 -2.60 16.68 13.24
N PRO A 258 -2.82 17.82 12.56
CA PRO A 258 -2.23 18.06 11.24
C PRO A 258 -0.69 18.11 11.23
N TYR A 259 -0.05 18.26 12.39
CA TYR A 259 1.40 18.26 12.51
C TYR A 259 2.01 16.85 12.59
N PHE A 260 1.19 15.81 12.77
CA PHE A 260 1.62 14.42 12.92
C PHE A 260 1.02 13.54 11.82
N PRO A 261 1.50 13.64 10.57
CA PRO A 261 0.89 12.98 9.41
C PRO A 261 0.98 11.45 9.45
N ASN A 262 1.88 10.90 10.27
CA ASN A 262 2.09 9.45 10.40
C ASN A 262 1.50 8.89 11.71
N LEU A 263 0.70 9.69 12.43
CA LEU A 263 0.16 9.28 13.73
C LEU A 263 -0.91 8.21 13.54
N GLU A 264 -0.65 7.03 14.09
CA GLU A 264 -1.55 5.87 14.09
C GLU A 264 -2.25 5.70 15.45
N GLN A 265 -1.60 6.08 16.54
CA GLN A 265 -2.15 5.96 17.89
C GLN A 265 -1.92 7.21 18.72
N LEU A 266 -2.97 7.70 19.33
CA LEU A 266 -2.94 8.81 20.27
C LEU A 266 -3.56 8.40 21.60
N LYS A 267 -2.73 8.35 22.64
CA LYS A 267 -3.19 8.12 24.01
C LYS A 267 -3.36 9.45 24.74
N LEU A 268 -4.50 9.66 25.35
CA LEU A 268 -4.82 10.91 26.02
C LEU A 268 -5.62 10.73 27.31
N ASN A 269 -5.56 11.75 28.17
CA ASN A 269 -6.45 11.85 29.33
C ASN A 269 -7.69 12.65 28.91
N ALA A 270 -8.82 11.97 28.80
CA ALA A 270 -10.10 12.59 28.41
C ALA A 270 -10.81 13.31 29.56
N GLY A 271 -10.26 13.27 30.79
CA GLY A 271 -10.87 13.91 31.95
C GLY A 271 -11.04 15.41 31.75
N GLY A 272 -12.30 15.87 31.68
CA GLY A 272 -12.65 17.27 31.46
C GLY A 272 -12.85 17.68 29.99
N LEU A 273 -12.59 16.79 29.02
CA LEU A 273 -12.93 17.04 27.61
C LEU A 273 -14.39 16.68 27.33
N ASP A 274 -15.01 17.41 26.41
CA ASP A 274 -16.34 17.04 25.89
C ASP A 274 -16.24 15.75 25.08
N GLN A 275 -16.92 14.69 25.55
CA GLN A 275 -16.82 13.37 24.97
C GLN A 275 -17.52 13.26 23.61
N GLN A 276 -18.58 14.05 23.37
CA GLN A 276 -19.24 14.06 22.05
C GLN A 276 -18.35 14.74 20.99
N GLU A 277 -17.68 15.83 21.38
CA GLU A 277 -16.69 16.48 20.51
C GLU A 277 -15.49 15.55 20.23
N LEU A 278 -15.02 14.82 21.25
CA LEU A 278 -13.93 13.84 21.10
C LEU A 278 -14.29 12.68 20.16
N LEU A 279 -15.50 12.14 20.30
CA LEU A 279 -16.04 11.16 19.35
C LEU A 279 -16.12 11.72 17.93
N ALA A 280 -16.55 12.97 17.77
CA ALA A 280 -16.60 13.62 16.47
C ALA A 280 -15.19 13.80 15.86
N VAL A 281 -14.16 14.04 16.67
CA VAL A 281 -12.76 14.05 16.21
C VAL A 281 -12.34 12.66 15.75
N ALA A 282 -12.62 11.60 16.51
CA ALA A 282 -12.31 10.23 16.12
C ALA A 282 -12.94 9.84 14.77
N VAL A 283 -14.17 10.30 14.49
CA VAL A 283 -14.82 10.11 13.19
C VAL A 283 -14.14 10.89 12.06
N ARG A 284 -13.61 12.09 12.34
CA ARG A 284 -12.91 12.91 11.33
C ARG A 284 -11.48 12.41 11.02
N TRP A 285 -10.86 11.72 11.98
CA TRP A 285 -9.51 11.18 11.88
C TRP A 285 -9.52 9.64 12.07
N PRO A 286 -10.16 8.88 11.16
CA PRO A 286 -10.36 7.44 11.33
C PRO A 286 -9.07 6.62 11.27
N GLU A 287 -7.98 7.21 10.74
CA GLU A 287 -6.65 6.61 10.71
C GLU A 287 -5.94 6.63 12.07
N ILE A 288 -6.41 7.48 13.01
CA ILE A 288 -5.80 7.62 14.33
C ILE A 288 -6.62 6.83 15.36
N HIS A 289 -5.98 5.87 16.00
CA HIS A 289 -6.54 5.15 17.12
C HIS A 289 -6.42 6.00 18.41
N PHE A 290 -7.52 6.61 18.83
CA PHE A 290 -7.60 7.38 20.07
C PHE A 290 -7.78 6.46 21.27
N VAL A 291 -6.79 6.41 22.18
CA VAL A 291 -6.82 5.59 23.39
C VAL A 291 -7.11 6.47 24.60
N TYR A 292 -8.29 6.32 25.16
CA TYR A 292 -8.74 7.05 26.34
C TYR A 292 -9.85 6.30 27.08
N ASP A 293 -10.17 6.76 28.27
CA ASP A 293 -11.29 6.27 29.06
C ASP A 293 -12.56 7.04 28.68
N LEU A 294 -13.49 6.34 28.01
CA LEU A 294 -14.81 6.84 27.61
C LEU A 294 -15.81 6.63 28.77
N GLU A 295 -16.46 7.70 29.24
CA GLU A 295 -17.56 7.59 30.18
C GLU A 295 -18.85 7.27 29.41
N PHE A 296 -19.42 6.11 29.66
CA PHE A 296 -20.70 5.70 29.11
C PHE A 296 -21.66 5.35 30.23
N ARG A 297 -22.56 6.28 30.55
CA ARG A 297 -23.45 6.20 31.73
C ARG A 297 -22.62 6.05 33.02
N ASP A 298 -22.84 4.94 33.76
CA ASP A 298 -22.14 4.63 35.02
C ASP A 298 -20.86 3.79 34.80
N LEU A 299 -20.46 3.56 33.54
CA LEU A 299 -19.28 2.77 33.19
C LEU A 299 -18.16 3.67 32.64
N VAL A 300 -16.93 3.25 32.92
CA VAL A 300 -15.73 3.79 32.28
C VAL A 300 -15.18 2.69 31.38
N LEU A 301 -15.13 2.98 30.08
CA LEU A 301 -14.75 2.02 29.03
C LEU A 301 -13.43 2.48 28.41
N SER A 302 -12.43 1.62 28.37
CA SER A 302 -11.22 1.92 27.60
C SER A 302 -11.51 1.79 26.10
N THR A 303 -11.22 2.80 25.31
CA THR A 303 -11.39 2.74 23.85
C THR A 303 -10.41 1.78 23.16
N ASP A 304 -9.37 1.29 23.87
CA ASP A 304 -8.43 0.26 23.41
C ASP A 304 -8.93 -1.18 23.72
N ALA A 305 -10.15 -1.33 24.26
CA ALA A 305 -10.69 -2.63 24.62
C ALA A 305 -11.08 -3.45 23.38
N GLU A 306 -10.80 -4.77 23.44
CA GLU A 306 -11.28 -5.75 22.47
C GLU A 306 -12.69 -6.25 22.79
N GLU A 307 -13.09 -6.19 24.07
CA GLU A 307 -14.42 -6.57 24.55
C GLU A 307 -14.92 -5.53 25.56
N ILE A 308 -16.18 -5.12 25.44
CA ILE A 308 -16.86 -4.29 26.44
C ILE A 308 -18.12 -4.98 26.93
N ASP A 309 -18.42 -4.82 28.24
CA ASP A 309 -19.62 -5.37 28.87
C ASP A 309 -20.55 -4.24 29.33
N LEU A 310 -21.66 -4.11 28.60
CA LEU A 310 -22.72 -3.14 28.83
C LEU A 310 -23.94 -3.80 29.52
N SER A 311 -23.80 -5.01 30.02
CA SER A 311 -24.92 -5.78 30.62
C SER A 311 -25.59 -5.02 31.74
N ASN A 312 -26.92 -5.18 31.83
CA ASN A 312 -27.81 -4.54 32.80
C ASN A 312 -27.94 -3.01 32.67
N LEU A 313 -27.37 -2.40 31.63
CA LEU A 313 -27.68 -1.00 31.33
C LEU A 313 -29.02 -0.94 30.59
N ALA A 314 -30.03 -0.34 31.20
CA ALA A 314 -31.34 -0.20 30.57
C ALA A 314 -31.24 0.71 29.33
N MET A 315 -31.51 0.19 28.15
CA MET A 315 -31.46 0.92 26.86
C MET A 315 -32.83 0.88 26.17
N THR A 316 -33.14 1.93 25.41
CA THR A 316 -34.41 2.02 24.68
C THR A 316 -34.25 1.59 23.22
N ASP A 317 -33.03 1.74 22.69
CA ASP A 317 -32.68 1.36 21.31
C ASP A 317 -31.18 1.08 21.17
N THR A 318 -30.75 0.63 19.99
CA THR A 318 -29.38 0.31 19.66
C THR A 318 -28.52 1.54 19.33
N ALA A 319 -29.15 2.67 18.98
CA ALA A 319 -28.45 3.89 18.59
C ALA A 319 -27.50 4.37 19.69
N GLN A 320 -27.90 4.19 20.96
CA GLN A 320 -27.08 4.57 22.11
C GLN A 320 -25.71 3.86 22.17
N VAL A 321 -25.63 2.63 21.67
CA VAL A 321 -24.37 1.88 21.57
C VAL A 321 -23.67 2.24 20.27
N GLU A 322 -24.41 2.35 19.17
CA GLU A 322 -23.85 2.69 17.86
C GLU A 322 -23.13 4.04 17.87
N ASP A 323 -23.62 5.00 18.66
CA ASP A 323 -23.02 6.33 18.80
C ASP A 323 -21.58 6.29 19.38
N ILE A 324 -21.26 5.28 20.18
CA ILE A 324 -19.93 5.15 20.80
C ILE A 324 -18.98 4.20 20.07
N LEU A 325 -19.48 3.33 19.17
CA LEU A 325 -18.64 2.35 18.47
C LEU A 325 -17.46 2.97 17.71
N PRO A 326 -17.58 4.16 17.08
CA PRO A 326 -16.47 4.78 16.36
C PRO A 326 -15.24 5.12 17.22
N ALA A 327 -15.40 5.15 18.56
CA ALA A 327 -14.27 5.35 19.46
C ALA A 327 -13.37 4.11 19.61
N PHE A 328 -13.84 2.94 19.23
CA PHE A 328 -13.18 1.66 19.50
C PHE A 328 -12.58 1.08 18.20
N HIS A 329 -11.28 1.08 18.08
CA HIS A 329 -10.59 0.55 16.89
C HIS A 329 -10.30 -0.97 16.96
N LYS A 330 -10.28 -1.55 18.16
CA LYS A 330 -9.94 -2.96 18.39
C LYS A 330 -11.12 -3.81 18.84
N LEU A 331 -12.31 -3.20 18.95
CA LEU A 331 -13.47 -3.86 19.54
C LEU A 331 -13.93 -5.02 18.64
N GLN A 332 -13.96 -6.21 19.24
CA GLN A 332 -14.41 -7.45 18.61
C GLN A 332 -15.73 -7.95 19.21
N LYS A 333 -16.03 -7.56 20.45
CA LYS A 333 -17.18 -8.07 21.18
C LYS A 333 -17.83 -7.04 22.08
N VAL A 334 -19.16 -6.98 22.03
CA VAL A 334 -20.00 -6.18 22.93
C VAL A 334 -21.00 -7.08 23.63
N VAL A 335 -20.93 -7.16 24.97
CA VAL A 335 -21.88 -7.91 25.75
C VAL A 335 -22.99 -6.99 26.25
N MET A 336 -24.25 -7.30 25.92
CA MET A 336 -25.44 -6.49 26.20
C MET A 336 -26.56 -7.32 26.81
N CYS A 337 -26.21 -8.16 27.78
CA CYS A 337 -27.20 -8.97 28.49
C CYS A 337 -28.12 -8.10 29.35
N ASN A 338 -29.42 -8.37 29.34
CA ASN A 338 -30.44 -7.64 30.11
C ASN A 338 -30.52 -6.13 29.85
N CYS A 339 -30.21 -5.68 28.65
CA CYS A 339 -30.25 -4.25 28.28
C CYS A 339 -31.64 -3.75 27.87
N GLY A 340 -32.63 -4.63 27.73
CA GLY A 340 -34.01 -4.27 27.35
C GLY A 340 -34.23 -4.16 25.82
N ILE A 341 -33.21 -4.53 25.02
CA ILE A 341 -33.31 -4.59 23.55
C ILE A 341 -33.77 -5.99 23.15
N ASP A 342 -34.73 -6.10 22.23
CA ASP A 342 -35.23 -7.39 21.73
C ASP A 342 -34.24 -8.08 20.79
N SER A 343 -34.34 -9.41 20.69
CA SER A 343 -33.44 -10.22 19.88
C SER A 343 -33.39 -9.83 18.39
N PRO A 344 -34.48 -9.45 17.71
CA PRO A 344 -34.41 -9.00 16.32
C PRO A 344 -33.56 -7.74 16.11
N ARG A 345 -33.62 -6.77 17.03
CA ARG A 345 -32.79 -5.56 16.97
C ARG A 345 -31.32 -5.86 17.28
N MET A 346 -31.06 -6.76 18.24
CA MET A 346 -29.72 -7.22 18.54
C MET A 346 -29.09 -8.00 17.38
N ASP A 347 -29.87 -8.85 16.72
CA ASP A 347 -29.42 -9.58 15.53
C ASP A 347 -29.10 -8.64 14.37
N ALA A 348 -29.89 -7.58 14.20
CA ALA A 348 -29.62 -6.54 13.20
C ALA A 348 -28.28 -5.82 13.45
N LEU A 349 -27.82 -5.65 14.70
CA LEU A 349 -26.48 -5.15 15.01
C LEU A 349 -25.38 -6.09 14.49
N ASN A 350 -25.50 -7.40 14.74
CA ASN A 350 -24.53 -8.39 14.21
C ASN A 350 -24.48 -8.39 12.67
N GLN A 351 -25.61 -8.13 12.00
CA GLN A 351 -25.65 -8.03 10.54
C GLN A 351 -25.05 -6.73 10.02
N LYS A 352 -25.17 -5.65 10.80
CA LYS A 352 -24.66 -4.31 10.44
C LYS A 352 -23.16 -4.17 10.66
N TYR A 353 -22.64 -4.78 11.74
CA TYR A 353 -21.25 -4.68 12.17
C TYR A 353 -20.60 -6.07 12.16
N GLU A 354 -20.17 -6.53 10.99
CA GLU A 354 -19.67 -7.91 10.77
C GLU A 354 -18.41 -8.22 11.60
N ASP A 355 -17.59 -7.21 11.91
CA ASP A 355 -16.35 -7.35 12.68
C ASP A 355 -16.56 -7.30 14.20
N ILE A 356 -17.77 -6.96 14.67
CA ILE A 356 -18.09 -6.82 16.10
C ILE A 356 -19.19 -7.80 16.47
N ARG A 357 -18.88 -8.74 17.38
CA ARG A 357 -19.82 -9.70 17.90
C ARG A 357 -20.66 -9.11 19.04
N PHE A 358 -21.95 -8.89 18.80
CA PHE A 358 -22.90 -8.51 19.86
C PHE A 358 -23.48 -9.76 20.53
N VAL A 359 -23.44 -9.79 21.85
CA VAL A 359 -23.90 -10.89 22.70
C VAL A 359 -24.99 -10.38 23.64
N TRP A 360 -26.14 -11.07 23.67
CA TRP A 360 -27.25 -10.71 24.54
C TRP A 360 -27.86 -11.92 25.18
N SER A 361 -28.82 -11.71 26.09
CA SER A 361 -29.58 -12.78 26.74
C SER A 361 -30.81 -13.13 25.92
N VAL A 362 -30.97 -14.41 25.64
CA VAL A 362 -32.18 -15.03 25.08
C VAL A 362 -32.86 -15.92 26.11
N SER A 363 -34.16 -16.16 25.98
CA SER A 363 -34.88 -17.10 26.87
C SER A 363 -35.00 -18.45 26.19
N LEU A 364 -34.36 -19.47 26.76
CA LEU A 364 -34.50 -20.85 26.28
C LEU A 364 -35.16 -21.70 27.38
N ALA A 365 -36.33 -22.26 27.09
CA ALA A 365 -37.13 -23.02 28.02
C ALA A 365 -37.40 -22.26 29.36
N GLY A 366 -37.53 -20.93 29.31
CA GLY A 366 -37.76 -20.06 30.45
C GLY A 366 -36.53 -19.71 31.28
N VAL A 367 -35.34 -20.08 30.81
CA VAL A 367 -34.05 -19.78 31.46
C VAL A 367 -33.24 -18.81 30.58
N PRO A 368 -32.61 -17.78 31.13
CA PRO A 368 -31.75 -16.89 30.37
C PRO A 368 -30.45 -17.58 29.93
N TYR A 369 -30.16 -17.52 28.65
CA TYR A 369 -28.92 -17.96 28.04
C TYR A 369 -28.27 -16.80 27.28
N ARG A 370 -26.95 -16.77 27.23
CA ARG A 370 -26.22 -15.85 26.37
C ARG A 370 -26.18 -16.39 24.93
N THR A 371 -26.24 -15.55 23.97
CA THR A 371 -26.16 -15.93 22.53
C THR A 371 -24.80 -16.51 22.13
N ASP A 372 -23.75 -16.27 22.91
CA ASP A 372 -22.42 -16.90 22.76
C ASP A 372 -22.27 -18.19 23.58
N ALA A 373 -23.38 -18.74 24.09
CA ALA A 373 -23.36 -20.04 24.76
C ALA A 373 -22.95 -21.14 23.78
N VAL A 374 -22.13 -22.08 24.27
CA VAL A 374 -21.56 -23.14 23.46
C VAL A 374 -22.30 -24.46 23.56
N HIS A 375 -23.20 -24.59 24.54
CA HIS A 375 -24.05 -25.79 24.68
C HIS A 375 -25.43 -25.44 25.24
N PHE A 376 -26.42 -26.24 24.85
CA PHE A 376 -27.79 -26.22 25.36
C PHE A 376 -28.23 -27.66 25.70
N THR A 377 -28.45 -27.95 27.00
CA THR A 377 -28.75 -29.28 27.54
C THR A 377 -29.88 -29.19 28.58
N PRO A 378 -31.13 -28.91 28.13
CA PRO A 378 -32.28 -28.67 29.05
C PRO A 378 -32.59 -29.84 29.97
N ASN A 379 -32.34 -31.08 29.54
CA ASN A 379 -32.60 -32.28 30.36
C ASN A 379 -31.81 -32.31 31.65
N ARG A 380 -30.62 -31.73 31.67
CA ARG A 380 -29.81 -31.60 32.90
C ARG A 380 -30.55 -30.91 34.03
N TRP A 381 -31.43 -29.99 33.69
CA TRP A 381 -32.18 -29.14 34.60
C TRP A 381 -33.66 -29.51 34.71
N GLY A 382 -34.09 -30.61 34.04
CA GLY A 382 -35.49 -31.03 33.97
C GLY A 382 -36.41 -30.04 33.26
N LEU A 383 -35.88 -29.26 32.34
CA LEU A 383 -36.63 -28.27 31.56
C LEU A 383 -37.44 -28.95 30.44
N SER A 384 -38.64 -28.46 30.17
CA SER A 384 -39.47 -28.92 29.06
C SER A 384 -39.39 -27.94 27.87
N CYS A 385 -39.05 -28.47 26.70
CA CYS A 385 -38.92 -27.69 25.49
C CYS A 385 -40.08 -27.95 24.52
N ASP A 386 -40.46 -26.91 23.79
CA ASP A 386 -41.29 -26.94 22.60
C ASP A 386 -40.74 -25.92 21.57
N ASN A 387 -41.32 -25.86 20.36
CA ASN A 387 -40.83 -25.00 19.31
C ASN A 387 -40.86 -23.52 19.66
N GLU A 388 -41.81 -23.09 20.52
CA GLU A 388 -41.99 -21.68 20.89
C GLU A 388 -40.94 -21.26 21.93
N ASN A 389 -40.76 -22.06 23.00
CA ASN A 389 -39.89 -21.68 24.09
C ASN A 389 -38.40 -21.89 23.84
N ILE A 390 -38.00 -22.51 22.72
CA ILE A 390 -36.62 -22.60 22.22
C ILE A 390 -36.41 -21.85 20.89
N ALA A 391 -37.37 -21.07 20.42
CA ALA A 391 -37.29 -20.38 19.12
C ALA A 391 -36.07 -19.42 19.02
N GLU A 392 -35.63 -18.86 20.15
CA GLU A 392 -34.49 -17.95 20.20
C GLU A 392 -33.14 -18.70 20.11
N LEU A 393 -33.13 -20.04 20.09
CA LEU A 393 -31.93 -20.83 19.86
C LEU A 393 -31.26 -20.44 18.52
N ARG A 394 -32.03 -19.95 17.55
CA ARG A 394 -31.54 -19.43 16.24
C ARG A 394 -30.50 -18.29 16.36
N TYR A 395 -30.44 -17.59 17.48
CA TYR A 395 -29.47 -16.52 17.75
C TYR A 395 -28.18 -17.02 18.43
N CYS A 396 -28.17 -18.29 18.87
CA CYS A 396 -27.05 -18.89 19.57
C CYS A 396 -26.08 -19.54 18.57
N THR A 397 -25.40 -18.71 17.78
CA THR A 397 -24.57 -19.17 16.64
C THR A 397 -23.26 -19.85 17.06
N ASP A 398 -22.87 -19.76 18.32
CA ASP A 398 -21.65 -20.36 18.89
C ASP A 398 -21.87 -21.77 19.46
N MET A 399 -23.08 -22.33 19.34
CA MET A 399 -23.39 -23.66 19.84
C MET A 399 -22.49 -24.72 19.22
N VAL A 400 -21.88 -25.53 20.07
CA VAL A 400 -21.10 -26.73 19.74
C VAL A 400 -21.87 -28.01 20.07
N CYS A 401 -22.71 -27.97 21.13
CA CYS A 401 -23.53 -29.09 21.53
C CYS A 401 -24.97 -28.66 21.81
N VAL A 402 -25.93 -29.36 21.20
CA VAL A 402 -27.35 -29.25 21.50
C VAL A 402 -27.88 -30.64 21.79
N ASP A 403 -28.30 -30.87 23.04
CA ASP A 403 -28.95 -32.12 23.49
C ASP A 403 -30.36 -31.80 23.99
N ILE A 404 -31.34 -31.99 23.10
CA ILE A 404 -32.76 -31.86 23.39
C ILE A 404 -33.48 -33.21 23.31
N GLY A 405 -32.76 -34.31 23.56
CA GLY A 405 -33.35 -35.64 23.64
C GLY A 405 -34.57 -35.67 24.57
N HIS A 406 -35.53 -36.54 24.31
CA HIS A 406 -36.79 -36.70 25.07
C HIS A 406 -37.73 -35.48 25.07
N GLN A 407 -37.46 -34.44 24.29
CA GLN A 407 -38.31 -33.25 24.17
C GLN A 407 -39.37 -33.47 23.04
N THR A 408 -40.36 -34.30 23.31
CA THR A 408 -41.34 -34.83 22.33
C THR A 408 -42.18 -33.75 21.64
N LYS A 409 -42.27 -32.53 22.22
CA LYS A 409 -43.01 -31.40 21.69
C LYS A 409 -42.18 -30.56 20.68
N VAL A 410 -40.87 -30.79 20.61
CA VAL A 410 -40.02 -30.13 19.61
C VAL A 410 -40.16 -30.87 18.29
N THR A 411 -40.65 -30.17 17.29
CA THR A 411 -40.90 -30.68 15.94
C THR A 411 -40.13 -29.95 14.84
N ASP A 412 -39.44 -28.85 15.19
CA ASP A 412 -38.65 -28.01 14.29
C ASP A 412 -37.21 -27.91 14.77
N CYS A 413 -36.26 -28.07 13.84
CA CYS A 413 -34.83 -27.88 14.08
C CYS A 413 -34.20 -26.82 13.13
N SER A 414 -35.00 -25.90 12.60
CA SER A 414 -34.55 -24.86 11.66
C SER A 414 -33.43 -23.97 12.22
N TRP A 415 -33.32 -23.84 13.53
CA TRP A 415 -32.26 -23.12 14.23
C TRP A 415 -30.86 -23.70 13.97
N VAL A 416 -30.73 -24.98 13.57
CA VAL A 416 -29.43 -25.61 13.23
C VAL A 416 -28.72 -24.86 12.09
N LYS A 417 -29.47 -24.28 11.15
CA LYS A 417 -28.90 -23.51 10.00
C LYS A 417 -27.99 -22.37 10.45
N ASN A 418 -28.21 -21.83 11.63
CA ASN A 418 -27.48 -20.69 12.18
C ASN A 418 -26.31 -21.11 13.10
N MET A 419 -25.97 -22.42 13.14
CA MET A 419 -24.96 -22.97 14.05
C MET A 419 -23.78 -23.60 13.32
N PRO A 420 -22.89 -22.82 12.71
CA PRO A 420 -21.77 -23.35 11.90
C PRO A 420 -20.74 -24.13 12.74
N LYS A 421 -20.77 -23.98 14.05
CA LYS A 421 -19.85 -24.65 15.00
C LYS A 421 -20.43 -25.92 15.63
N LEU A 422 -21.70 -26.30 15.30
CA LEU A 422 -22.39 -27.40 15.92
C LEU A 422 -21.73 -28.74 15.56
N ARG A 423 -21.26 -29.47 16.57
CA ARG A 423 -20.60 -30.78 16.43
C ARG A 423 -21.42 -31.93 16.97
N TYR A 424 -22.16 -31.71 18.05
CA TYR A 424 -22.88 -32.76 18.77
C TYR A 424 -24.36 -32.38 18.81
N LEU A 425 -25.18 -33.19 18.16
CA LEU A 425 -26.61 -32.96 18.05
C LEU A 425 -27.40 -34.19 18.53
N VAL A 426 -28.16 -34.06 19.62
CA VAL A 426 -29.03 -35.09 20.14
C VAL A 426 -30.48 -34.68 20.00
N LEU A 427 -31.21 -35.35 19.11
CA LEU A 427 -32.63 -35.16 18.79
C LEU A 427 -33.46 -36.44 19.09
N ALA A 428 -32.95 -37.28 19.96
CA ALA A 428 -33.58 -38.54 20.31
C ALA A 428 -34.97 -38.33 20.95
N GLU A 429 -35.95 -39.14 20.53
CA GLU A 429 -37.35 -39.06 21.05
C GLU A 429 -38.01 -37.67 20.90
N THR A 430 -37.56 -36.89 19.91
CA THR A 430 -38.24 -35.62 19.56
C THR A 430 -39.35 -35.85 18.53
N GLY A 431 -40.20 -34.84 18.34
CA GLY A 431 -41.20 -34.84 17.28
C GLY A 431 -40.68 -34.44 15.89
N ILE A 432 -39.38 -34.20 15.74
CA ILE A 432 -38.73 -33.78 14.51
C ILE A 432 -38.87 -34.87 13.43
N SER A 433 -39.33 -34.51 12.24
CA SER A 433 -39.48 -35.37 11.08
C SER A 433 -38.81 -34.83 9.83
N ASP A 434 -38.50 -33.52 9.78
CA ASP A 434 -37.82 -32.85 8.67
C ASP A 434 -36.38 -32.54 9.07
N LEU A 435 -35.42 -33.06 8.33
CA LEU A 435 -33.99 -32.81 8.49
C LEU A 435 -33.43 -31.82 7.48
N SER A 436 -34.26 -31.22 6.61
CA SER A 436 -33.78 -30.22 5.63
C SER A 436 -32.92 -29.10 6.24
N PRO A 437 -33.07 -28.70 7.51
CA PRO A 437 -32.15 -27.74 8.15
C PRO A 437 -30.70 -28.19 8.26
N LEU A 438 -30.44 -29.52 8.16
CA LEU A 438 -29.09 -30.09 8.22
C LEU A 438 -28.42 -30.21 6.84
N GLU A 439 -29.11 -29.88 5.74
CA GLU A 439 -28.60 -30.07 4.39
C GLU A 439 -27.21 -29.45 4.22
N ASN A 440 -26.26 -30.26 3.68
CA ASN A 440 -24.84 -29.88 3.47
C ASN A 440 -24.09 -29.48 4.77
N ASN A 441 -24.55 -29.93 5.94
CA ASN A 441 -23.82 -29.65 7.19
C ASN A 441 -22.55 -30.54 7.26
N GLU A 442 -21.40 -29.89 7.40
CA GLU A 442 -20.10 -30.57 7.51
C GLU A 442 -19.53 -30.55 8.95
N SER A 443 -20.14 -29.79 9.85
CA SER A 443 -19.63 -29.59 11.21
C SER A 443 -20.08 -30.65 12.23
N ILE A 444 -21.28 -31.21 12.05
CA ILE A 444 -21.84 -32.21 12.94
C ILE A 444 -21.08 -33.54 12.78
N VAL A 445 -20.49 -34.03 13.88
CA VAL A 445 -19.76 -35.31 13.92
C VAL A 445 -20.53 -36.41 14.61
N PHE A 446 -21.43 -36.06 15.55
CA PHE A 446 -22.24 -36.96 16.33
C PHE A 446 -23.73 -36.59 16.22
N LEU A 447 -24.55 -37.49 15.69
CA LEU A 447 -25.99 -37.28 15.53
C LEU A 447 -26.80 -38.46 16.13
N GLU A 448 -27.69 -38.12 17.07
CA GLU A 448 -28.58 -39.11 17.70
C GLU A 448 -30.04 -38.80 17.37
N LEU A 449 -30.69 -39.70 16.65
CA LEU A 449 -32.06 -39.58 16.13
C LEU A 449 -32.98 -40.73 16.59
N PHE A 450 -32.55 -41.58 17.54
CA PHE A 450 -33.34 -42.75 17.90
C PHE A 450 -34.76 -42.36 18.32
N LEU A 451 -35.76 -43.19 17.96
CA LEU A 451 -37.20 -42.95 18.20
C LEU A 451 -37.74 -41.60 17.68
N SER A 452 -37.00 -40.88 16.88
CA SER A 452 -37.50 -39.65 16.20
C SER A 452 -38.55 -40.01 15.15
N LYS A 453 -39.22 -39.00 14.60
CA LYS A 453 -40.25 -39.15 13.56
C LYS A 453 -39.67 -39.12 12.13
N VAL A 454 -38.36 -39.00 12.00
CA VAL A 454 -37.65 -38.94 10.73
C VAL A 454 -37.83 -40.23 9.94
N LYS A 455 -38.20 -40.10 8.66
CA LYS A 455 -38.31 -41.20 7.69
C LYS A 455 -37.55 -41.01 6.41
N ASP A 456 -37.28 -39.76 6.07
CA ASP A 456 -36.45 -39.38 4.94
C ASP A 456 -35.02 -39.06 5.41
N TYR A 457 -34.07 -39.88 4.98
CA TYR A 457 -32.66 -39.72 5.34
C TYR A 457 -31.82 -39.10 4.21
N SER A 458 -32.45 -38.67 3.09
CA SER A 458 -31.74 -38.15 1.93
C SER A 458 -30.78 -36.98 2.30
N VAL A 459 -31.20 -36.13 3.21
CA VAL A 459 -30.40 -35.03 3.72
C VAL A 459 -29.13 -35.50 4.43
N LEU A 460 -29.20 -36.64 5.16
CA LEU A 460 -28.02 -37.13 5.90
C LEU A 460 -26.88 -37.52 4.98
N ALA A 461 -27.17 -37.98 3.76
CA ALA A 461 -26.16 -38.27 2.75
C ALA A 461 -25.40 -37.03 2.26
N THR A 462 -25.90 -35.83 2.52
CA THR A 462 -25.21 -34.55 2.23
C THR A 462 -24.32 -34.06 3.40
N CYS A 463 -24.49 -34.66 4.58
CA CYS A 463 -23.81 -34.26 5.83
C CYS A 463 -22.49 -35.04 5.97
N THR A 464 -21.45 -34.60 5.29
CA THR A 464 -20.17 -35.37 5.19
C THR A 464 -19.35 -35.37 6.47
N GLY A 465 -19.68 -34.53 7.46
CA GLY A 465 -19.03 -34.49 8.78
C GLY A 465 -19.47 -35.59 9.74
N ILE A 466 -20.66 -36.20 9.54
CA ILE A 466 -21.23 -37.18 10.49
C ILE A 466 -20.38 -38.44 10.55
N GLU A 467 -19.79 -38.71 11.70
CA GLU A 467 -19.02 -39.93 11.97
C GLU A 467 -19.81 -40.96 12.77
N ASP A 468 -20.59 -40.54 13.75
CA ASP A 468 -21.41 -41.37 14.62
C ASP A 468 -22.89 -41.05 14.39
N LEU A 469 -23.68 -42.04 13.94
CA LEU A 469 -25.10 -41.89 13.62
C LEU A 469 -25.94 -42.93 14.33
N ASN A 470 -26.95 -42.49 15.13
CA ASN A 470 -27.92 -43.38 15.74
C ASN A 470 -29.33 -43.18 15.17
N LEU A 471 -29.83 -44.16 14.46
CA LEU A 471 -31.15 -44.24 13.86
C LEU A 471 -32.03 -45.35 14.42
N CYS A 472 -31.73 -45.82 15.65
CA CYS A 472 -32.51 -46.91 16.26
C CYS A 472 -34.00 -46.56 16.36
N TYR A 473 -34.85 -47.52 15.99
CA TYR A 473 -36.32 -47.44 16.02
C TYR A 473 -36.93 -46.32 15.15
N THR A 474 -36.18 -45.77 14.25
CA THR A 474 -36.70 -45.01 13.08
C THR A 474 -37.13 -45.98 11.98
N GLN A 475 -37.88 -45.61 11.01
CA GLN A 475 -38.43 -46.53 10.00
C GLN A 475 -38.30 -45.94 8.58
N GLY A 476 -37.12 -45.37 8.26
CA GLY A 476 -36.83 -44.75 6.99
C GLY A 476 -36.21 -45.69 5.96
N ASP A 477 -36.03 -45.20 4.72
CA ASP A 477 -35.34 -45.88 3.66
C ASP A 477 -33.82 -45.93 3.94
N PRO A 478 -33.18 -47.11 3.99
CA PRO A 478 -31.74 -47.22 4.24
C PRO A 478 -30.87 -46.76 3.07
N THR A 479 -31.43 -46.53 1.86
CA THR A 479 -30.65 -46.23 0.65
C THR A 479 -29.72 -45.04 0.81
N PRO A 480 -30.13 -43.86 1.32
CA PRO A 480 -29.23 -42.75 1.51
C PRO A 480 -28.11 -43.03 2.51
N ILE A 481 -28.39 -43.80 3.57
CA ILE A 481 -27.39 -44.17 4.58
C ILE A 481 -26.31 -45.06 4.01
N GLY A 482 -26.67 -45.96 3.06
CA GLY A 482 -25.69 -46.80 2.34
C GLY A 482 -24.69 -46.02 1.48
N GLU A 483 -24.93 -44.75 1.20
CA GLU A 483 -24.03 -43.87 0.46
C GLU A 483 -23.03 -43.14 1.41
N MET A 484 -23.26 -43.15 2.72
CA MET A 484 -22.44 -42.50 3.73
C MET A 484 -21.20 -43.32 4.11
N THR A 485 -20.33 -43.64 3.14
CA THR A 485 -19.16 -44.51 3.32
C THR A 485 -18.10 -43.97 4.31
N TRP A 486 -18.20 -42.74 4.72
CA TRP A 486 -17.35 -42.09 5.72
C TRP A 486 -17.79 -42.31 7.17
N LEU A 487 -19.02 -42.92 7.38
CA LEU A 487 -19.48 -43.23 8.73
C LEU A 487 -18.51 -44.17 9.44
N LYS A 488 -18.18 -43.84 10.68
CA LYS A 488 -17.37 -44.68 11.56
C LYS A 488 -18.27 -45.64 12.35
N ARG A 489 -19.44 -45.14 12.83
CA ARG A 489 -20.34 -45.89 13.70
C ARG A 489 -21.79 -45.65 13.30
N LEU A 490 -22.59 -46.74 13.20
CA LEU A 490 -24.01 -46.71 12.88
C LEU A 490 -24.81 -47.60 13.84
N TRP A 491 -25.79 -47.03 14.51
CA TRP A 491 -26.80 -47.79 15.27
C TRP A 491 -28.12 -47.82 14.50
N TRP A 492 -28.51 -49.01 14.08
CA TRP A 492 -29.69 -49.29 13.22
C TRP A 492 -30.66 -50.30 13.86
N SER A 493 -30.61 -50.51 15.14
CA SER A 493 -31.42 -51.49 15.84
C SER A 493 -32.91 -51.12 15.85
N GLY A 494 -33.81 -52.11 15.81
CA GLY A 494 -35.25 -51.88 15.77
C GLY A 494 -35.79 -51.42 14.41
N CYS A 495 -34.95 -51.30 13.41
CA CYS A 495 -35.34 -51.01 12.04
C CYS A 495 -35.47 -52.35 11.25
N TRP A 496 -36.65 -52.63 10.69
CA TRP A 496 -36.96 -53.94 10.10
C TRP A 496 -36.33 -54.17 8.72
N ALA A 497 -36.06 -53.10 8.00
CA ALA A 497 -35.51 -53.16 6.64
C ALA A 497 -34.04 -52.70 6.59
N GLY A 498 -33.32 -53.06 5.52
CA GLY A 498 -32.04 -52.48 5.19
C GLY A 498 -30.81 -53.08 5.82
N ARG A 499 -30.91 -53.93 6.87
CA ARG A 499 -29.75 -54.49 7.59
C ARG A 499 -28.71 -55.13 6.67
N LYS A 500 -29.13 -56.04 5.76
CA LYS A 500 -28.20 -56.67 4.82
C LYS A 500 -27.63 -55.66 3.84
N TYR A 501 -28.46 -54.77 3.33
CA TYR A 501 -28.05 -53.71 2.41
C TYR A 501 -26.97 -52.83 3.04
N LEU A 502 -27.18 -52.33 4.26
CA LEU A 502 -26.21 -51.47 4.95
C LEU A 502 -24.92 -52.20 5.29
N ALA A 503 -25.00 -53.48 5.73
CA ALA A 503 -23.82 -54.31 5.98
C ALA A 503 -22.97 -54.54 4.70
N ASP A 504 -23.62 -54.68 3.55
CA ASP A 504 -22.93 -54.82 2.27
C ASP A 504 -22.35 -53.50 1.74
N LYS A 505 -23.02 -52.36 2.02
CA LYS A 505 -22.61 -51.05 1.53
C LYS A 505 -21.57 -50.35 2.42
N LEU A 506 -21.58 -50.63 3.71
CA LEU A 506 -20.75 -49.97 4.72
C LEU A 506 -19.82 -50.98 5.42
N PRO A 507 -18.92 -51.67 4.68
CA PRO A 507 -18.09 -52.75 5.26
C PRO A 507 -17.09 -52.22 6.31
N ASP A 508 -16.67 -50.97 6.22
CA ASP A 508 -15.69 -50.34 7.13
C ASP A 508 -16.35 -49.62 8.32
N THR A 509 -17.69 -49.56 8.34
CA THR A 509 -18.46 -48.93 9.41
C THR A 509 -18.78 -49.93 10.52
N TYR A 510 -18.51 -49.58 11.78
CA TYR A 510 -19.01 -50.35 12.90
C TYR A 510 -20.53 -50.18 13.02
N ALA A 511 -21.29 -51.16 12.53
CA ALA A 511 -22.75 -51.11 12.49
C ALA A 511 -23.39 -52.09 13.48
N GLU A 512 -24.22 -51.55 14.41
CA GLU A 512 -24.99 -52.35 15.38
C GLU A 512 -26.44 -52.50 14.94
N PHE A 513 -26.87 -53.75 14.73
CA PHE A 513 -28.19 -54.11 14.18
C PHE A 513 -29.08 -54.87 15.16
N LEU A 514 -28.53 -55.37 16.29
CA LEU A 514 -29.17 -56.35 17.13
C LEU A 514 -29.43 -55.88 18.57
N SER A 515 -28.98 -54.66 18.91
CA SER A 515 -29.22 -54.15 20.27
C SER A 515 -30.72 -54.03 20.56
N LEU A 516 -31.13 -54.40 21.75
CA LEU A 516 -32.49 -54.13 22.25
C LEU A 516 -32.63 -52.73 22.85
N SER A 517 -31.52 -52.02 22.99
CA SER A 517 -31.45 -50.65 23.48
C SER A 517 -30.91 -49.74 22.41
N SER A 518 -31.46 -48.57 22.28
CA SER A 518 -30.97 -47.53 21.34
C SER A 518 -29.55 -47.07 21.67
N THR A 519 -29.09 -47.27 22.89
CA THR A 519 -27.77 -46.82 23.40
C THR A 519 -26.91 -47.99 23.89
N GLY A 520 -27.40 -49.26 23.72
CA GLY A 520 -26.65 -50.43 24.13
C GLY A 520 -25.48 -50.79 23.21
N ARG A 521 -24.70 -51.80 23.63
CA ARG A 521 -23.58 -52.39 22.84
C ARG A 521 -22.56 -51.37 22.37
N GLY A 522 -22.17 -50.45 23.25
CA GLY A 522 -21.06 -49.54 23.02
C GLY A 522 -21.41 -48.23 22.27
N TRP A 523 -22.70 -47.88 22.09
CA TRP A 523 -23.04 -46.55 21.56
C TRP A 523 -22.38 -45.43 22.35
N ARG A 524 -22.47 -45.48 23.67
CA ARG A 524 -21.91 -44.52 24.61
C ARG A 524 -20.42 -44.73 24.95
N GLU A 525 -19.74 -45.61 24.21
CA GLU A 525 -18.31 -45.90 24.30
C GLU A 525 -17.52 -45.32 23.11
N GLY A 526 -18.17 -44.54 22.22
CA GLY A 526 -17.51 -43.86 21.11
C GLY A 526 -16.76 -42.64 21.53
N GLN A 527 -15.66 -42.31 20.85
CA GLN A 527 -14.85 -41.14 21.17
C GLN A 527 -15.67 -39.86 21.10
N ASN A 528 -16.50 -39.65 20.06
CA ASN A 528 -17.34 -38.46 19.95
C ASN A 528 -18.34 -38.31 21.09
N TYR A 529 -18.81 -39.43 21.69
CA TYR A 529 -19.65 -39.37 22.91
C TYR A 529 -18.84 -38.89 24.12
N TYR A 530 -17.64 -39.39 24.32
CA TYR A 530 -16.78 -38.94 25.40
C TYR A 530 -16.41 -37.47 25.23
N ASP A 531 -16.00 -37.06 24.05
CA ASP A 531 -15.65 -35.64 23.74
C ASP A 531 -16.86 -34.72 23.99
N MET A 532 -18.05 -35.13 23.61
CA MET A 532 -19.29 -34.40 23.88
C MET A 532 -19.52 -34.24 25.37
N ARG A 533 -19.42 -35.36 26.14
CA ARG A 533 -19.67 -35.34 27.58
C ARG A 533 -18.66 -34.51 28.34
N ASP A 534 -17.38 -34.63 27.97
CA ASP A 534 -16.31 -33.80 28.55
C ASP A 534 -16.53 -32.31 28.23
N PHE A 535 -16.90 -32.00 26.97
CA PHE A 535 -17.19 -30.63 26.56
C PHE A 535 -18.32 -29.96 27.38
N ILE A 536 -19.40 -30.69 27.68
CA ILE A 536 -20.52 -30.17 28.48
C ILE A 536 -20.35 -30.37 29.98
N GLY A 537 -19.23 -30.94 30.41
CA GLY A 537 -18.94 -31.18 31.84
C GLY A 537 -19.93 -32.12 32.50
N MET A 538 -20.36 -33.19 31.82
CA MET A 538 -21.30 -34.19 32.32
C MET A 538 -20.63 -35.55 32.46
N GLU A 539 -21.05 -36.33 33.50
CA GLU A 539 -20.57 -37.69 33.70
C GLU A 539 -20.95 -38.60 32.53
N TYR A 540 -20.11 -39.61 32.26
CA TYR A 540 -20.39 -40.63 31.27
C TYR A 540 -21.56 -41.51 31.71
N MET A 541 -22.47 -41.78 30.78
CA MET A 541 -23.60 -42.66 31.02
C MET A 541 -23.38 -43.92 30.15
N PHE A 542 -22.92 -45.00 30.77
CA PHE A 542 -22.77 -46.29 30.12
C PHE A 542 -24.14 -46.93 29.89
N GLY A 543 -24.39 -47.47 28.68
CA GLY A 543 -25.67 -48.07 28.30
C GLY A 543 -25.82 -49.50 28.75
#